data_d3af45a9f1ad132f8b9839e8d2d64b30
#
_entry.id   d3af45a9f1ad132f8b9839e8d2d64b30
#
_cell.length_a   1.000
_cell.length_b   1.000
_cell.length_c   1.000
_cell.angle_alpha   90.00
_cell.angle_beta   90.00
_cell.angle_gamma   90.00
#
_symmetry.space_group_name_H-M   'P 1'
#
loop_
_entity.id
_entity.type
_entity.pdbx_description
1 polymer ?
#
loop_
_entity_poly.entity_id
_entity_poly.type
_entity_poly.pdbx_seq_one_letter_code
_entity_poly.pdbx_strand_id
1 'polypeptide(L)'
;MRRISVPAILVLAVCHVSARHGQTQTHPQNNSFRQQYSIAEYNAYETAARERDAAKQILLLDEFVSNHPQSALLIYVYPLYYAAYGQLKNFPKVVIYADKLAALGDSVDAAARYGALWASAHAYNKMNSSDPELAAKARSSALAGIALLSELKKPDLLDEKAFAFEKKRMAIYFHATAGIAAIAMKDYSAAAESFRAVMTLNAGPLLTDP
;
A
#
# COMPACT_ATOMS: atom_id res chain seq x y z
N MET A 1 -14.60 24.76 0.05
CA MET A 1 -13.68 23.68 -0.28
C MET A 1 -13.44 22.85 0.99
N ARG A 2 -14.14 21.75 1.17
CA ARG A 2 -13.94 20.84 2.30
C ARG A 2 -12.68 20.03 2.05
N ARG A 3 -11.69 20.13 2.93
CA ARG A 3 -10.48 19.31 2.92
C ARG A 3 -10.90 17.85 3.11
N ILE A 4 -10.67 17.01 2.10
CA ILE A 4 -10.84 15.56 2.23
C ILE A 4 -9.71 15.08 3.14
N SER A 5 -10.05 14.88 4.42
CA SER A 5 -9.13 14.30 5.40
C SER A 5 -8.96 12.83 5.01
N VAL A 6 -7.75 12.45 4.62
CA VAL A 6 -7.40 11.04 4.37
C VAL A 6 -7.44 10.34 5.72
N PRO A 7 -8.27 9.31 5.91
CA PRO A 7 -8.28 8.60 7.18
C PRO A 7 -6.95 7.85 7.36
N ALA A 8 -6.21 8.26 8.39
CA ALA A 8 -4.94 7.65 8.82
C ALA A 8 -5.08 6.19 9.31
N ILE A 9 -6.29 5.62 9.24
CA ILE A 9 -6.65 4.39 9.95
C ILE A 9 -6.15 3.12 9.27
N LEU A 10 -5.94 3.10 7.96
CA LEU A 10 -5.53 1.86 7.27
C LEU A 10 -4.01 1.70 7.08
N VAL A 11 -3.24 2.77 7.29
CA VAL A 11 -1.77 2.73 7.18
C VAL A 11 -1.11 2.22 8.46
N LEU A 12 -1.83 2.23 9.61
CA LEU A 12 -1.29 1.88 10.93
C LEU A 12 -1.35 0.39 11.29
N ALA A 13 -1.92 -0.48 10.45
CA ALA A 13 -2.01 -1.91 10.75
C ALA A 13 -0.71 -2.71 10.54
N VAL A 14 0.36 -2.09 10.08
CA VAL A 14 1.60 -2.80 9.69
C VAL A 14 2.66 -2.86 10.80
N CYS A 15 2.53 -2.11 11.91
CA CYS A 15 3.61 -2.02 12.90
C CYS A 15 3.16 -2.16 14.36
N HIS A 16 2.58 -3.30 14.76
CA HIS A 16 2.55 -3.69 16.18
C HIS A 16 2.85 -5.18 16.35
N VAL A 17 4.11 -5.54 16.22
CA VAL A 17 4.60 -6.76 16.86
C VAL A 17 4.89 -6.41 18.33
N SER A 18 3.91 -6.67 19.20
CA SER A 18 4.09 -6.52 20.65
C SER A 18 5.07 -7.57 21.15
N ALA A 19 6.26 -7.16 21.54
CA ALA A 19 7.19 -7.96 22.33
C ALA A 19 6.58 -8.23 23.71
N ARG A 20 5.99 -9.42 23.92
CA ARG A 20 5.69 -9.93 25.26
C ARG A 20 6.93 -10.65 25.78
N HIS A 21 7.51 -10.13 26.84
CA HIS A 21 8.56 -10.78 27.62
C HIS A 21 7.98 -11.91 28.46
N GLY A 22 8.63 -13.06 28.37
CA GLY A 22 8.84 -13.99 29.45
C GLY A 22 7.71 -14.92 29.84
N GLN A 23 7.81 -16.18 29.40
CA GLN A 23 7.73 -17.34 30.30
C GLN A 23 8.28 -18.57 29.57
N THR A 24 9.30 -19.20 30.16
CA THR A 24 9.85 -20.50 29.77
C THR A 24 8.81 -21.57 29.93
N GLN A 25 8.24 -22.07 28.82
CA GLN A 25 7.59 -23.36 28.78
C GLN A 25 8.23 -24.18 27.66
N THR A 26 8.87 -25.27 28.09
CA THR A 26 9.37 -26.33 27.22
C THR A 26 8.20 -27.05 26.55
N HIS A 27 7.94 -26.71 25.29
CA HIS A 27 7.08 -27.48 24.39
C HIS A 27 7.92 -28.17 23.30
N PRO A 28 7.55 -29.38 22.86
CA PRO A 28 8.30 -30.09 21.83
C PRO A 28 8.33 -29.28 20.53
N GLN A 29 9.55 -29.04 20.06
CA GLN A 29 9.85 -28.28 18.86
C GLN A 29 9.25 -28.95 17.64
N ASN A 30 8.14 -28.41 17.14
CA ASN A 30 7.70 -28.63 15.77
C ASN A 30 8.45 -27.62 14.87
N ASN A 31 9.64 -28.02 14.41
CA ASN A 31 10.57 -27.24 13.60
C ASN A 31 10.06 -27.06 12.17
N SER A 32 9.05 -26.26 11.92
CA SER A 32 8.60 -25.94 10.56
C SER A 32 8.58 -24.45 10.19
N PHE A 33 8.97 -23.55 11.09
CA PHE A 33 9.27 -22.15 10.71
C PHE A 33 10.78 -21.98 10.57
N ARG A 34 11.33 -22.31 9.39
CA ARG A 34 12.67 -21.85 9.03
C ARG A 34 12.63 -20.34 9.04
N GLN A 35 13.39 -19.73 9.94
CA GLN A 35 13.64 -18.30 9.94
C GLN A 35 14.26 -17.96 8.57
N GLN A 36 13.53 -17.23 7.74
CA GLN A 36 13.91 -16.94 6.35
C GLN A 36 14.93 -15.80 6.24
N TYR A 37 15.41 -15.28 7.38
CA TYR A 37 16.37 -14.19 7.48
C TYR A 37 17.27 -14.40 8.72
N SER A 38 18.46 -13.85 8.70
CA SER A 38 19.40 -13.89 9.82
C SER A 38 19.08 -12.83 10.88
N ILE A 39 19.66 -12.98 12.08
CA ILE A 39 19.55 -11.96 13.13
C ILE A 39 20.16 -10.63 12.65
N ALA A 40 21.26 -10.67 11.89
CA ALA A 40 21.90 -9.47 11.35
C ALA A 40 20.97 -8.73 10.37
N GLU A 41 20.29 -9.46 9.47
CA GLU A 41 19.28 -8.88 8.57
C GLU A 41 18.14 -8.22 9.36
N TYR A 42 17.61 -8.92 10.37
CA TYR A 42 16.54 -8.39 11.21
C TYR A 42 16.97 -7.11 11.94
N ASN A 43 18.17 -7.08 12.52
CA ASN A 43 18.68 -5.91 13.23
C ASN A 43 18.88 -4.71 12.29
N ALA A 44 19.37 -4.95 11.07
CA ALA A 44 19.52 -3.90 10.07
C ALA A 44 18.14 -3.35 9.63
N TYR A 45 17.16 -4.22 9.38
CA TYR A 45 15.77 -3.82 9.11
C TYR A 45 15.18 -3.01 10.27
N GLU A 46 15.28 -3.50 11.52
CA GLU A 46 14.77 -2.81 12.70
C GLU A 46 15.38 -1.41 12.88
N THR A 47 16.67 -1.27 12.59
CA THR A 47 17.36 0.03 12.66
C THR A 47 16.75 1.00 11.65
N ALA A 48 16.55 0.57 10.41
CA ALA A 48 15.92 1.37 9.38
C ALA A 48 14.43 1.68 9.68
N ALA A 49 13.70 0.70 10.24
CA ALA A 49 12.28 0.85 10.55
C ALA A 49 12.02 1.85 11.68
N ARG A 50 12.95 2.00 12.62
CA ARG A 50 12.87 2.94 13.75
C ARG A 50 13.32 4.36 13.43
N GLU A 51 14.04 4.55 12.32
CA GLU A 51 14.48 5.89 11.90
C GLU A 51 13.27 6.74 11.48
N ARG A 52 13.21 7.97 11.99
CA ARG A 52 12.10 8.90 11.76
C ARG A 52 12.42 9.97 10.73
N ASP A 53 13.70 10.25 10.53
CA ASP A 53 14.15 11.14 9.47
C ASP A 53 14.10 10.38 8.14
N ALA A 54 13.23 10.81 7.24
CA ALA A 54 12.98 10.11 5.98
C ALA A 54 14.24 9.97 5.11
N ALA A 55 15.12 10.96 5.11
CA ALA A 55 16.35 10.91 4.31
C ALA A 55 17.35 9.90 4.89
N LYS A 56 17.51 9.89 6.21
CA LYS A 56 18.35 8.90 6.89
C LYS A 56 17.76 7.49 6.79
N GLN A 57 16.44 7.37 6.90
CA GLN A 57 15.77 6.08 6.73
C GLN A 57 16.09 5.49 5.36
N ILE A 58 16.02 6.29 4.30
CA ILE A 58 16.36 5.84 2.94
C ILE A 58 17.79 5.33 2.87
N LEU A 59 18.77 6.02 3.48
CA LEU A 59 20.17 5.56 3.49
C LEU A 59 20.31 4.20 4.16
N LEU A 60 19.63 3.99 5.29
CA LEU A 60 19.66 2.69 6.00
C LEU A 60 18.98 1.59 5.19
N LEU A 61 17.88 1.92 4.49
CA LEU A 61 17.20 0.98 3.61
C LEU A 61 18.05 0.63 2.39
N ASP A 62 18.78 1.60 1.80
CA ASP A 62 19.70 1.39 0.69
C ASP A 62 20.86 0.45 1.11
N GLU A 63 21.41 0.65 2.29
CA GLU A 63 22.40 -0.25 2.87
C GLU A 63 21.85 -1.65 3.08
N PHE A 64 20.63 -1.77 3.63
CA PHE A 64 19.95 -3.05 3.80
C PHE A 64 19.80 -3.79 2.47
N VAL A 65 19.25 -3.14 1.45
CA VAL A 65 19.00 -3.77 0.14
C VAL A 65 20.30 -4.14 -0.56
N SER A 66 21.36 -3.32 -0.41
CA SER A 66 22.69 -3.61 -0.95
C SER A 66 23.29 -4.87 -0.36
N ASN A 67 23.17 -5.04 0.96
CA ASN A 67 23.75 -6.17 1.69
C ASN A 67 22.86 -7.42 1.64
N HIS A 68 21.54 -7.26 1.48
CA HIS A 68 20.54 -8.33 1.55
C HIS A 68 19.53 -8.27 0.40
N PRO A 69 19.95 -8.34 -0.88
CA PRO A 69 19.08 -8.10 -2.05
C PRO A 69 18.01 -9.17 -2.26
N GLN A 70 18.11 -10.31 -1.57
CA GLN A 70 17.15 -11.43 -1.66
C GLN A 70 16.49 -11.74 -0.32
N SER A 71 16.57 -10.83 0.64
CA SER A 71 15.99 -11.03 1.98
C SER A 71 14.47 -11.18 1.92
N ALA A 72 13.94 -12.11 2.70
CA ALA A 72 12.50 -12.21 2.92
C ALA A 72 11.90 -10.96 3.58
N LEU A 73 12.72 -10.11 4.20
CA LEU A 73 12.29 -8.84 4.81
C LEU A 73 12.00 -7.74 3.79
N LEU A 74 12.28 -7.94 2.50
CA LEU A 74 11.96 -6.95 1.45
C LEU A 74 10.48 -6.60 1.40
N ILE A 75 9.59 -7.51 1.79
CA ILE A 75 8.15 -7.25 1.92
C ILE A 75 7.84 -6.15 2.95
N TYR A 76 8.69 -5.95 3.94
CA TYR A 76 8.58 -4.90 4.96
C TYR A 76 9.44 -3.67 4.62
N VAL A 77 10.53 -3.86 3.88
CA VAL A 77 11.46 -2.80 3.47
C VAL A 77 10.85 -1.88 2.41
N TYR A 78 10.19 -2.42 1.39
CA TYR A 78 9.60 -1.59 0.32
C TYR A 78 8.49 -0.66 0.82
N PRO A 79 7.61 -1.03 1.77
CA PRO A 79 6.69 -0.10 2.41
C PRO A 79 7.38 1.09 3.09
N LEU A 80 8.51 0.87 3.75
CA LEU A 80 9.27 1.95 4.38
C LEU A 80 9.83 2.92 3.34
N TYR A 81 10.35 2.41 2.22
CA TYR A 81 10.83 3.25 1.13
C TYR A 81 9.72 4.16 0.57
N TYR A 82 8.58 3.60 0.17
CA TYR A 82 7.56 4.44 -0.43
C TYR A 82 6.92 5.40 0.59
N ALA A 83 6.91 5.07 1.88
CA ALA A 83 6.50 5.98 2.93
C ALA A 83 7.50 7.13 3.11
N ALA A 84 8.81 6.83 3.19
CA ALA A 84 9.86 7.83 3.32
C ALA A 84 9.93 8.78 2.10
N TYR A 85 9.89 8.23 0.89
CA TYR A 85 9.82 9.05 -0.33
C TYR A 85 8.53 9.86 -0.43
N GLY A 86 7.41 9.36 0.11
CA GLY A 86 6.16 10.12 0.22
C GLY A 86 6.29 11.33 1.14
N GLN A 87 6.97 11.20 2.28
CA GLN A 87 7.28 12.33 3.19
C GLN A 87 8.15 13.39 2.48
N LEU A 88 9.12 12.95 1.69
CA LEU A 88 9.99 13.83 0.90
C LEU A 88 9.33 14.35 -0.40
N LYS A 89 8.06 13.99 -0.66
CA LYS A 89 7.32 14.33 -1.89
C LYS A 89 7.99 13.86 -3.18
N ASN A 90 8.85 12.84 -3.09
CA ASN A 90 9.47 12.21 -4.26
C ASN A 90 8.54 11.11 -4.81
N PHE A 91 7.45 11.53 -5.42
CA PHE A 91 6.39 10.64 -5.90
C PHE A 91 6.85 9.64 -6.98
N PRO A 92 7.78 9.97 -7.91
CA PRO A 92 8.33 8.97 -8.82
C PRO A 92 8.97 7.77 -8.09
N LYS A 93 9.70 8.02 -7.01
CA LYS A 93 10.28 6.96 -6.18
C LYS A 93 9.22 6.18 -5.40
N VAL A 94 8.14 6.82 -4.96
CA VAL A 94 7.00 6.12 -4.36
C VAL A 94 6.47 5.05 -5.30
N VAL A 95 6.23 5.39 -6.57
CA VAL A 95 5.75 4.43 -7.59
C VAL A 95 6.73 3.28 -7.75
N ILE A 96 8.04 3.56 -7.90
CA ILE A 96 9.06 2.52 -8.08
C ILE A 96 9.04 1.49 -6.95
N TYR A 97 8.98 1.92 -5.69
CA TYR A 97 9.03 0.98 -4.56
C TYR A 97 7.67 0.32 -4.27
N ALA A 98 6.57 0.98 -4.59
CA ALA A 98 5.26 0.35 -4.59
C ALA A 98 5.17 -0.78 -5.65
N ASP A 99 5.67 -0.54 -6.86
CA ASP A 99 5.74 -1.55 -7.92
C ASP A 99 6.65 -2.71 -7.53
N LYS A 100 7.80 -2.46 -6.89
CA LYS A 100 8.69 -3.52 -6.37
C LYS A 100 7.97 -4.42 -5.36
N LEU A 101 7.17 -3.85 -4.44
CA LEU A 101 6.39 -4.64 -3.50
C LEU A 101 5.31 -5.47 -4.23
N ALA A 102 4.59 -4.86 -5.15
CA ALA A 102 3.56 -5.56 -5.92
C ALA A 102 4.14 -6.71 -6.76
N ALA A 103 5.36 -6.55 -7.27
CA ALA A 103 6.07 -7.56 -8.07
C ALA A 103 6.50 -8.81 -7.26
N LEU A 104 6.48 -8.76 -5.92
CA LEU A 104 6.73 -9.94 -5.07
C LEU A 104 5.55 -10.95 -5.10
N GLY A 105 4.44 -10.60 -5.73
CA GLY A 105 3.33 -11.51 -6.01
C GLY A 105 2.71 -12.11 -4.75
N ASP A 106 2.49 -13.44 -4.78
CA ASP A 106 1.83 -14.19 -3.72
C ASP A 106 2.63 -14.30 -2.40
N SER A 107 3.90 -13.85 -2.41
CA SER A 107 4.69 -13.72 -1.19
C SER A 107 4.17 -12.60 -0.26
N VAL A 108 3.32 -11.73 -0.80
CA VAL A 108 2.78 -10.56 -0.12
C VAL A 108 1.27 -10.73 0.07
N ASP A 109 0.80 -10.53 1.29
CA ASP A 109 -0.63 -10.62 1.58
C ASP A 109 -1.46 -9.54 0.86
N ALA A 110 -2.77 -9.75 0.79
CA ALA A 110 -3.68 -8.85 0.09
C ALA A 110 -3.65 -7.41 0.65
N ALA A 111 -3.46 -7.24 1.95
CA ALA A 111 -3.43 -5.92 2.58
C ALA A 111 -2.16 -5.14 2.20
N ALA A 112 -1.00 -5.79 2.18
CA ALA A 112 0.25 -5.18 1.78
C ALA A 112 0.28 -4.87 0.27
N ARG A 113 -0.23 -5.78 -0.58
CA ARG A 113 -0.44 -5.52 -2.02
C ARG A 113 -1.36 -4.33 -2.26
N TYR A 114 -2.47 -4.27 -1.52
CA TYR A 114 -3.40 -3.15 -1.56
C TYR A 114 -2.68 -1.84 -1.21
N GLY A 115 -1.90 -1.82 -0.13
CA GLY A 115 -1.12 -0.65 0.29
C GLY A 115 -0.18 -0.13 -0.79
N ALA A 116 0.51 -1.04 -1.50
CA ALA A 116 1.38 -0.68 -2.63
C ALA A 116 0.59 -0.07 -3.80
N LEU A 117 -0.50 -0.71 -4.22
CA LEU A 117 -1.35 -0.23 -5.31
C LEU A 117 -1.96 1.15 -5.00
N TRP A 118 -2.38 1.33 -3.74
CA TRP A 118 -2.88 2.62 -3.27
C TRP A 118 -1.78 3.69 -3.28
N ALA A 119 -0.57 3.37 -2.80
CA ALA A 119 0.56 4.30 -2.79
C ALA A 119 0.95 4.74 -4.20
N SER A 120 0.98 3.80 -5.17
CA SER A 120 1.25 4.09 -6.58
C SER A 120 0.18 5.01 -7.17
N ALA A 121 -1.11 4.69 -6.99
CA ALA A 121 -2.23 5.51 -7.47
C ALA A 121 -2.22 6.91 -6.82
N HIS A 122 -1.95 6.98 -5.52
CA HIS A 122 -1.86 8.25 -4.79
C HIS A 122 -0.70 9.12 -5.28
N ALA A 123 0.46 8.53 -5.47
CA ALA A 123 1.64 9.24 -5.99
C ALA A 123 1.36 9.82 -7.38
N TYR A 124 0.75 9.06 -8.28
CA TYR A 124 0.35 9.53 -9.59
C TYR A 124 -0.58 10.76 -9.51
N ASN A 125 -1.63 10.68 -8.71
CA ASN A 125 -2.55 11.80 -8.51
C ASN A 125 -1.86 13.05 -7.93
N LYS A 126 -0.80 12.88 -7.12
CA LYS A 126 0.00 13.99 -6.58
C LYS A 126 0.94 14.59 -7.61
N MET A 127 1.45 13.81 -8.54
CA MET A 127 2.30 14.31 -9.62
C MET A 127 1.53 15.16 -10.63
N ASN A 128 0.22 14.93 -10.77
CA ASN A 128 -0.62 15.56 -11.80
C ASN A 128 0.04 15.47 -13.19
N SER A 129 0.60 14.29 -13.51
CA SER A 129 1.39 14.08 -14.71
C SER A 129 0.50 13.77 -15.91
N SER A 130 0.86 14.36 -17.06
CA SER A 130 0.29 13.99 -18.36
C SER A 130 1.15 12.97 -19.14
N ASP A 131 2.19 12.42 -18.52
CA ASP A 131 3.03 11.40 -19.12
C ASP A 131 2.23 10.12 -19.35
N PRO A 132 2.07 9.65 -20.62
CA PRO A 132 1.25 8.49 -20.94
C PRO A 132 1.79 7.19 -20.32
N GLU A 133 3.09 7.03 -20.13
CA GLU A 133 3.68 5.83 -19.55
C GLU A 133 3.37 5.76 -18.05
N LEU A 134 3.54 6.85 -17.33
CA LEU A 134 3.15 6.94 -15.93
C LEU A 134 1.64 6.77 -15.75
N ALA A 135 0.85 7.33 -16.67
CA ALA A 135 -0.60 7.15 -16.67
C ALA A 135 -1.00 5.68 -16.87
N ALA A 136 -0.36 4.97 -17.80
CA ALA A 136 -0.61 3.55 -18.02
C ALA A 136 -0.32 2.70 -16.77
N LYS A 137 0.80 2.97 -16.09
CA LYS A 137 1.14 2.32 -14.81
C LYS A 137 0.10 2.62 -13.72
N ALA A 138 -0.27 3.89 -13.57
CA ALA A 138 -1.26 4.30 -12.58
C ALA A 138 -2.63 3.67 -12.83
N ARG A 139 -3.05 3.59 -14.10
CA ARG A 139 -4.29 2.91 -14.48
C ARG A 139 -4.24 1.43 -14.14
N SER A 140 -3.14 0.75 -14.47
CA SER A 140 -2.94 -0.66 -14.13
C SER A 140 -3.01 -0.89 -12.62
N SER A 141 -2.29 -0.09 -11.83
CA SER A 141 -2.31 -0.17 -10.37
C SER A 141 -3.71 0.08 -9.80
N ALA A 142 -4.45 1.06 -10.35
CA ALA A 142 -5.79 1.37 -9.90
C ALA A 142 -6.78 0.22 -10.19
N LEU A 143 -6.74 -0.36 -11.39
CA LEU A 143 -7.58 -1.50 -11.77
C LEU A 143 -7.25 -2.75 -10.93
N ALA A 144 -5.96 -3.02 -10.69
CA ALA A 144 -5.53 -4.09 -9.79
C ALA A 144 -6.01 -3.85 -8.35
N GLY A 145 -5.98 -2.59 -7.89
CA GLY A 145 -6.51 -2.20 -6.58
C GLY A 145 -8.01 -2.47 -6.45
N ILE A 146 -8.81 -2.20 -7.49
CA ILE A 146 -10.24 -2.50 -7.53
C ILE A 146 -10.46 -4.02 -7.41
N ALA A 147 -9.75 -4.81 -8.21
CA ALA A 147 -9.88 -6.27 -8.18
C ALA A 147 -9.56 -6.84 -6.78
N LEU A 148 -8.51 -6.30 -6.14
CA LEU A 148 -8.07 -6.77 -4.84
C LEU A 148 -9.03 -6.45 -3.68
N LEU A 149 -9.96 -5.49 -3.84
CA LEU A 149 -10.92 -5.13 -2.78
C LEU A 149 -11.78 -6.31 -2.32
N SER A 150 -12.05 -7.28 -3.20
CA SER A 150 -12.81 -8.49 -2.82
C SER A 150 -12.03 -9.43 -1.89
N GLU A 151 -10.70 -9.41 -1.98
CA GLU A 151 -9.80 -10.27 -1.20
C GLU A 151 -9.48 -9.69 0.18
N LEU A 152 -9.71 -8.40 0.38
CA LEU A 152 -9.39 -7.74 1.64
C LEU A 152 -10.26 -8.28 2.77
N LYS A 153 -9.60 -8.76 3.82
CA LYS A 153 -10.24 -9.19 5.06
C LYS A 153 -10.57 -7.98 5.92
N LYS A 154 -11.72 -8.04 6.58
CA LYS A 154 -12.14 -7.01 7.53
C LYS A 154 -11.20 -7.00 8.74
N PRO A 155 -10.64 -5.84 9.12
CA PRO A 155 -9.93 -5.70 10.39
C PRO A 155 -10.87 -5.95 11.58
N ASP A 156 -10.35 -6.58 12.64
CA ASP A 156 -11.14 -6.94 13.82
C ASP A 156 -11.81 -5.74 14.51
N LEU A 157 -11.18 -4.56 14.43
CA LEU A 157 -11.66 -3.32 15.03
C LEU A 157 -12.75 -2.60 14.22
N LEU A 158 -13.04 -3.05 13.00
CA LEU A 158 -14.09 -2.45 12.16
C LEU A 158 -15.33 -3.34 12.15
N ASP A 159 -16.51 -2.72 12.25
CA ASP A 159 -17.76 -3.41 11.95
C ASP A 159 -17.96 -3.60 10.43
N GLU A 160 -18.92 -4.44 10.05
CA GLU A 160 -19.18 -4.76 8.64
C GLU A 160 -19.62 -3.54 7.83
N LYS A 161 -20.43 -2.64 8.42
CA LYS A 161 -20.93 -1.44 7.75
C LYS A 161 -19.79 -0.45 7.49
N ALA A 162 -18.93 -0.23 8.50
CA ALA A 162 -17.75 0.63 8.36
C ALA A 162 -16.77 0.06 7.34
N PHE A 163 -16.53 -1.24 7.34
CA PHE A 163 -15.64 -1.87 6.37
C PHE A 163 -16.20 -1.79 4.94
N ALA A 164 -17.49 -2.03 4.75
CA ALA A 164 -18.13 -1.88 3.44
C ALA A 164 -18.07 -0.44 2.93
N PHE A 165 -18.24 0.54 3.82
CA PHE A 165 -18.10 1.96 3.50
C PHE A 165 -16.67 2.30 3.05
N GLU A 166 -15.66 1.83 3.79
CA GLU A 166 -14.26 2.05 3.41
C GLU A 166 -13.93 1.39 2.07
N LYS A 167 -14.37 0.15 1.83
CA LYS A 167 -14.20 -0.52 0.52
C LYS A 167 -14.84 0.28 -0.63
N LYS A 168 -16.03 0.83 -0.40
CA LYS A 168 -16.69 1.71 -1.37
C LYS A 168 -15.86 2.97 -1.66
N ARG A 169 -15.34 3.63 -0.62
CA ARG A 169 -14.46 4.81 -0.78
C ARG A 169 -13.20 4.48 -1.57
N MET A 170 -12.58 3.33 -1.26
CA MET A 170 -11.40 2.83 -1.98
C MET A 170 -11.71 2.57 -3.45
N ALA A 171 -12.83 1.93 -3.76
CA ALA A 171 -13.28 1.69 -5.13
C ALA A 171 -13.46 3.01 -5.90
N ILE A 172 -14.15 3.99 -5.30
CA ILE A 172 -14.34 5.32 -5.89
C ILE A 172 -12.98 5.97 -6.20
N TYR A 173 -12.04 5.91 -5.25
CA TYR A 173 -10.72 6.50 -5.42
C TYR A 173 -9.97 5.86 -6.60
N PHE A 174 -9.93 4.53 -6.66
CA PHE A 174 -9.25 3.82 -7.74
C PHE A 174 -9.92 4.05 -9.10
N HIS A 175 -11.26 4.01 -9.19
CA HIS A 175 -11.95 4.33 -10.43
C HIS A 175 -11.67 5.77 -10.89
N ALA A 176 -11.66 6.74 -9.98
CA ALA A 176 -11.31 8.11 -10.31
C ALA A 176 -9.86 8.22 -10.85
N THR A 177 -8.90 7.54 -10.19
CA THR A 177 -7.51 7.50 -10.65
C THR A 177 -7.40 6.85 -12.03
N ALA A 178 -8.08 5.72 -12.26
CA ALA A 178 -8.08 5.05 -13.56
C ALA A 178 -8.66 5.96 -14.67
N GLY A 179 -9.73 6.71 -14.37
CA GLY A 179 -10.32 7.66 -15.30
C GLY A 179 -9.39 8.84 -15.63
N ILE A 180 -8.74 9.42 -14.63
CA ILE A 180 -7.76 10.50 -14.81
C ILE A 180 -6.58 10.00 -15.67
N ALA A 181 -6.06 8.82 -15.37
CA ALA A 181 -4.98 8.22 -16.12
C ALA A 181 -5.37 7.93 -17.59
N ALA A 182 -6.60 7.44 -17.81
CA ALA A 182 -7.13 7.21 -19.15
C ALA A 182 -7.22 8.51 -19.98
N ILE A 183 -7.60 9.64 -19.35
CA ILE A 183 -7.58 10.96 -20.02
C ILE A 183 -6.16 11.32 -20.47
N ALA A 184 -5.15 11.15 -19.60
CA ALA A 184 -3.76 11.43 -19.95
C ALA A 184 -3.25 10.56 -21.11
N MET A 185 -3.79 9.35 -21.25
CA MET A 185 -3.53 8.42 -22.35
C MET A 185 -4.39 8.69 -23.59
N LYS A 186 -5.30 9.69 -23.55
CA LYS A 186 -6.30 9.98 -24.59
C LYS A 186 -7.29 8.83 -24.85
N ASP A 187 -7.41 7.90 -23.93
CA ASP A 187 -8.42 6.82 -23.96
C ASP A 187 -9.72 7.30 -23.29
N TYR A 188 -10.47 8.10 -24.04
CA TYR A 188 -11.70 8.72 -23.52
C TYR A 188 -12.81 7.71 -23.25
N SER A 189 -12.80 6.55 -23.94
CA SER A 189 -13.76 5.48 -23.69
C SER A 189 -13.56 4.85 -22.31
N ALA A 190 -12.31 4.47 -22.00
CA ALA A 190 -11.95 3.93 -20.69
C ALA A 190 -12.14 4.97 -19.57
N ALA A 191 -11.86 6.26 -19.85
CA ALA A 191 -12.12 7.33 -18.90
C ALA A 191 -13.61 7.43 -18.57
N ALA A 192 -14.48 7.42 -19.60
CA ALA A 192 -15.94 7.49 -19.41
C ALA A 192 -16.46 6.28 -18.62
N GLU A 193 -15.96 5.07 -18.88
CA GLU A 193 -16.31 3.87 -18.12
C GLU A 193 -15.95 4.02 -16.64
N SER A 194 -14.72 4.43 -16.36
CA SER A 194 -14.23 4.61 -15.00
C SER A 194 -15.03 5.66 -14.22
N PHE A 195 -15.37 6.79 -14.85
CA PHE A 195 -16.18 7.82 -14.18
C PHE A 195 -17.64 7.43 -14.03
N ARG A 196 -18.23 6.64 -14.95
CA ARG A 196 -19.57 6.04 -14.73
C ARG A 196 -19.57 5.14 -13.50
N ALA A 197 -18.53 4.32 -13.30
CA ALA A 197 -18.39 3.51 -12.08
C ALA A 197 -18.37 4.38 -10.82
N VAL A 198 -17.62 5.49 -10.82
CA VAL A 198 -17.62 6.47 -9.71
C VAL A 198 -19.02 7.00 -9.45
N MET A 199 -19.75 7.39 -10.51
CA MET A 199 -21.12 7.93 -10.38
C MET A 199 -22.06 6.87 -9.80
N THR A 200 -22.01 5.64 -10.29
CA THR A 200 -22.84 4.52 -9.80
C THR A 200 -22.56 4.24 -8.31
N LEU A 201 -21.31 4.20 -7.92
CA LEU A 201 -20.92 4.00 -6.53
C LEU A 201 -21.41 5.15 -5.63
N ASN A 202 -21.37 6.40 -6.10
CA ASN A 202 -21.84 7.55 -5.34
C ASN A 202 -23.38 7.65 -5.28
N ALA A 203 -24.10 7.19 -6.31
CA ALA A 203 -25.56 7.22 -6.37
C ALA A 203 -26.24 6.19 -5.45
N GLY A 204 -25.50 5.20 -4.93
CA GLY A 204 -26.05 4.29 -3.92
C GLY A 204 -26.48 5.06 -2.65
N PRO A 205 -27.41 4.51 -1.84
CA PRO A 205 -27.91 5.19 -0.66
C PRO A 205 -26.72 5.64 0.17
N LEU A 206 -26.68 6.95 0.46
CA LEU A 206 -25.83 7.48 1.51
C LEU A 206 -26.20 6.65 2.72
N LEU A 207 -25.24 5.94 3.31
CA LEU A 207 -25.43 5.37 4.63
C LEU A 207 -25.66 6.59 5.52
N THR A 208 -26.91 6.96 5.70
CA THR A 208 -27.32 7.99 6.66
C THR A 208 -26.82 7.50 7.99
N ASP A 209 -26.00 8.31 8.65
CA ASP A 209 -25.64 8.09 10.03
C ASP A 209 -26.90 7.80 10.86
N PRO A 210 -26.83 6.82 11.77
CA PRO A 210 -27.92 6.54 12.68
C PRO A 210 -28.20 7.73 13.60
#